data_db5d694f99873b23b93e02168e203665
#
_entry.id   db5d694f99873b23b93e02168e203665
#
_cell.length_a   1.000
_cell.length_b   1.000
_cell.length_c   1.000
_cell.angle_alpha   90.00
_cell.angle_beta   90.00
_cell.angle_gamma   90.00
#
_symmetry.space_group_name_H-M   'P 1'
#
loop_
_entity.id
_entity.type
_entity.pdbx_description
1 polymer ?
#
loop_
_entity_poly.entity_id
_entity_poly.type
_entity_poly.pdbx_seq_one_letter_code
_entity_poly.pdbx_strand_id
1 'polypeptide(L)'
;MTDHIRQELEQIKRGDTELTVTCPDKGPETIESSYDEAHAIPPTLELVQKANQEGYHAVILACFSDPGLEAAKEISKIPVIGIEESSLHMAAMLGAKFTVVTPRRQRIPSKKEHVHMRGMEHFLASVRSLDLSVAETDTDPEKTKKRILDVAKQAVEDGAEVIILGCAGMAGYAPEIESKLKLKVIDPTAVALKVAETMVELGLTHSKIGLFSAPPEKRFK
;
A
#
# COMPACT_ATOMS: atom_id res chain seq x y z
N MET A 1 -10.63 -10.66 -0.75
CA MET A 1 -9.69 -9.55 -0.47
C MET A 1 -10.39 -8.30 0.13
N THR A 2 -11.34 -7.66 -0.54
CA THR A 2 -12.02 -6.43 -0.05
C THR A 2 -12.65 -6.61 1.35
N ASP A 3 -13.38 -7.69 1.58
CA ASP A 3 -13.98 -7.96 2.90
C ASP A 3 -12.94 -8.32 3.96
N HIS A 4 -11.88 -9.02 3.58
CA HIS A 4 -10.75 -9.30 4.47
C HIS A 4 -10.05 -8.01 4.94
N ILE A 5 -9.70 -7.13 4.00
CA ILE A 5 -9.11 -5.81 4.34
C ILE A 5 -10.04 -5.03 5.27
N ARG A 6 -11.36 -5.00 4.99
CA ARG A 6 -12.34 -4.32 5.83
C ARG A 6 -12.31 -4.88 7.26
N GLN A 7 -12.37 -6.20 7.42
CA GLN A 7 -12.37 -6.85 8.73
C GLN A 7 -11.13 -6.50 9.54
N GLU A 8 -9.94 -6.52 8.93
CA GLU A 8 -8.69 -6.18 9.60
C GLU A 8 -8.63 -4.69 10.00
N LEU A 9 -9.04 -3.80 9.12
CA LEU A 9 -9.03 -2.36 9.39
C LEU A 9 -10.07 -1.94 10.45
N GLU A 10 -11.24 -2.58 10.49
CA GLU A 10 -12.26 -2.34 11.52
C GLU A 10 -11.76 -2.60 12.94
N GLN A 11 -10.82 -3.54 13.13
CA GLN A 11 -10.26 -3.87 14.44
C GLN A 11 -9.31 -2.79 14.97
N ILE A 12 -8.71 -2.01 14.08
CA ILE A 12 -7.64 -1.06 14.43
C ILE A 12 -8.01 0.39 14.21
N LYS A 13 -9.11 0.68 13.50
CA LYS A 13 -9.56 2.07 13.26
C LYS A 13 -9.87 2.80 14.56
N ARG A 14 -9.85 4.12 14.53
CA ARG A 14 -10.37 4.95 15.64
C ARG A 14 -11.88 4.74 15.79
N GLY A 15 -12.40 5.00 16.98
CA GLY A 15 -13.82 4.83 17.26
C GLY A 15 -14.74 5.78 16.47
N ASP A 16 -14.21 6.91 16.02
CA ASP A 16 -14.88 7.94 15.22
C ASP A 16 -14.60 7.83 13.71
N THR A 17 -13.85 6.81 13.28
CA THR A 17 -13.59 6.53 11.87
C THR A 17 -14.66 5.61 11.28
N GLU A 18 -15.28 6.01 10.18
CA GLU A 18 -16.12 5.16 9.34
C GLU A 18 -15.35 4.71 8.12
N LEU A 19 -15.42 3.41 7.80
CA LEU A 19 -14.69 2.80 6.68
C LEU A 19 -15.64 2.35 5.58
N THR A 20 -15.34 2.80 4.35
CA THR A 20 -15.91 2.22 3.13
C THR A 20 -14.78 1.55 2.34
N VAL A 21 -14.81 0.23 2.24
CA VAL A 21 -13.84 -0.54 1.45
C VAL A 21 -14.53 -1.03 0.19
N THR A 22 -14.03 -0.62 -0.95
CA THR A 22 -14.62 -0.92 -2.26
C THR A 22 -13.53 -1.17 -3.31
N CYS A 23 -13.90 -1.73 -4.43
CA CYS A 23 -13.05 -1.81 -5.61
C CYS A 23 -13.80 -1.22 -6.81
N PRO A 24 -13.10 -0.76 -7.86
CA PRO A 24 -13.76 -0.33 -9.09
C PRO A 24 -14.55 -1.47 -9.74
N ASP A 25 -15.67 -1.11 -10.38
CA ASP A 25 -16.50 -2.08 -11.14
C ASP A 25 -15.82 -2.56 -12.44
N LYS A 26 -14.78 -1.85 -12.87
CA LYS A 26 -14.01 -2.15 -14.09
C LYS A 26 -12.52 -2.23 -13.75
N GLY A 27 -11.79 -3.02 -14.51
CA GLY A 27 -10.34 -3.19 -14.34
C GLY A 27 -9.96 -4.65 -14.16
N PRO A 28 -8.68 -4.93 -13.88
CA PRO A 28 -8.21 -6.28 -13.65
C PRO A 28 -8.69 -6.81 -12.30
N GLU A 29 -8.95 -8.10 -12.22
CA GLU A 29 -9.33 -8.79 -10.97
C GLU A 29 -8.22 -8.71 -9.92
N THR A 30 -6.96 -8.81 -10.37
CA THR A 30 -5.76 -8.63 -9.56
C THR A 30 -4.74 -7.77 -10.29
N ILE A 31 -3.86 -7.07 -9.56
CA ILE A 31 -2.79 -6.25 -10.13
C ILE A 31 -1.46 -6.97 -9.89
N GLU A 32 -0.92 -7.59 -10.93
CA GLU A 32 0.33 -8.36 -10.90
C GLU A 32 1.37 -7.89 -11.93
N SER A 33 0.99 -6.97 -12.81
CA SER A 33 1.82 -6.44 -13.88
C SER A 33 1.61 -4.94 -14.08
N SER A 34 2.53 -4.28 -14.80
CA SER A 34 2.35 -2.87 -15.19
C SER A 34 1.18 -2.67 -16.16
N TYR A 35 0.82 -3.72 -16.92
CA TYR A 35 -0.37 -3.70 -17.78
C TYR A 35 -1.64 -3.63 -16.93
N ASP A 36 -1.72 -4.43 -15.85
CA ASP A 36 -2.85 -4.41 -14.93
C ASP A 36 -2.94 -3.05 -14.22
N GLU A 37 -1.79 -2.48 -13.79
CA GLU A 37 -1.73 -1.14 -13.19
C GLU A 37 -2.30 -0.08 -14.14
N ALA A 38 -1.91 -0.10 -15.41
CA ALA A 38 -2.40 0.86 -16.39
C ALA A 38 -3.92 0.79 -16.58
N HIS A 39 -4.51 -0.40 -16.50
CA HIS A 39 -5.97 -0.58 -16.60
C HIS A 39 -6.71 -0.31 -15.29
N ALA A 40 -6.04 -0.39 -14.14
CA ALA A 40 -6.62 -0.08 -12.85
C ALA A 40 -6.69 1.43 -12.56
N ILE A 41 -5.79 2.24 -13.13
CA ILE A 41 -5.68 3.68 -12.83
C ILE A 41 -6.96 4.45 -13.16
N PRO A 42 -7.51 4.44 -14.39
CA PRO A 42 -8.66 5.27 -14.71
C PRO A 42 -9.87 5.03 -13.80
N PRO A 43 -10.34 3.79 -13.57
CA PRO A 43 -11.48 3.57 -12.70
C PRO A 43 -11.19 3.87 -11.22
N THR A 44 -9.94 3.78 -10.79
CA THR A 44 -9.53 4.22 -9.44
C THR A 44 -9.65 5.74 -9.30
N LEU A 45 -9.23 6.50 -10.31
CA LEU A 45 -9.38 7.97 -10.30
C LEU A 45 -10.84 8.40 -10.28
N GLU A 46 -11.74 7.68 -10.95
CA GLU A 46 -13.18 7.92 -10.88
C GLU A 46 -13.71 7.76 -9.43
N LEU A 47 -13.27 6.71 -8.71
CA LEU A 47 -13.61 6.52 -7.30
C LEU A 47 -13.04 7.63 -6.40
N VAL A 48 -11.84 8.12 -6.67
CA VAL A 48 -11.25 9.25 -5.94
C VAL A 48 -12.09 10.52 -6.14
N GLN A 49 -12.51 10.81 -7.36
CA GLN A 49 -13.39 11.96 -7.64
C GLN A 49 -14.74 11.82 -6.94
N LYS A 50 -15.34 10.63 -6.96
CA LYS A 50 -16.58 10.33 -6.27
C LYS A 50 -16.44 10.54 -4.75
N ALA A 51 -15.37 10.06 -4.14
CA ALA A 51 -15.09 10.26 -2.71
C ALA A 51 -15.03 11.76 -2.34
N ASN A 52 -14.40 12.59 -3.18
CA ASN A 52 -14.40 14.05 -2.98
C ASN A 52 -15.80 14.68 -3.01
N GLN A 53 -16.73 14.12 -3.80
CA GLN A 53 -18.10 14.64 -3.95
C GLN A 53 -19.01 14.14 -2.84
N GLU A 54 -18.79 12.94 -2.33
CA GLU A 54 -19.62 12.30 -1.31
C GLU A 54 -19.24 12.65 0.13
N GLY A 55 -18.22 13.52 0.32
CA GLY A 55 -17.86 14.03 1.65
C GLY A 55 -16.95 13.10 2.46
N TYR A 56 -16.26 12.19 1.82
CA TYR A 56 -15.19 11.44 2.50
C TYR A 56 -14.06 12.38 2.95
N HIS A 57 -13.35 12.00 4.02
CA HIS A 57 -12.27 12.82 4.59
C HIS A 57 -10.88 12.40 4.11
N ALA A 58 -10.72 11.17 3.64
CA ALA A 58 -9.49 10.66 3.03
C ALA A 58 -9.78 9.49 2.09
N VAL A 59 -8.83 9.18 1.21
CA VAL A 59 -8.83 7.98 0.35
C VAL A 59 -7.55 7.21 0.57
N ILE A 60 -7.64 5.87 0.60
CA ILE A 60 -6.49 4.96 0.66
C ILE A 60 -6.47 4.12 -0.60
N LEU A 61 -5.35 4.13 -1.33
CA LEU A 61 -5.12 3.22 -2.45
C LEU A 61 -4.53 1.91 -1.92
N ALA A 62 -5.38 0.88 -1.79
CA ALA A 62 -5.03 -0.39 -1.20
C ALA A 62 -4.36 -1.37 -2.18
N CYS A 63 -3.37 -0.89 -2.94
CA CYS A 63 -2.52 -1.70 -3.81
C CYS A 63 -1.05 -1.31 -3.59
N PHE A 64 -0.17 -2.28 -3.31
CA PHE A 64 1.24 -2.02 -3.00
C PHE A 64 2.08 -1.78 -4.28
N SER A 65 1.62 -0.88 -5.11
CA SER A 65 2.33 -0.18 -6.18
C SER A 65 1.79 1.23 -6.34
N ASP A 66 0.81 1.60 -5.51
CA ASP A 66 0.17 2.91 -5.49
C ASP A 66 -0.22 3.40 -6.90
N PRO A 67 -0.94 2.59 -7.72
CA PRO A 67 -1.15 2.91 -9.12
C PRO A 67 -1.97 4.20 -9.25
N GLY A 68 -1.40 5.20 -9.94
CA GLY A 68 -2.03 6.50 -10.15
C GLY A 68 -2.06 7.42 -8.94
N LEU A 69 -1.25 7.17 -7.93
CA LEU A 69 -1.23 7.95 -6.68
C LEU A 69 -0.99 9.43 -6.92
N GLU A 70 -0.03 9.80 -7.76
CA GLU A 70 0.27 11.20 -8.09
C GLU A 70 -0.94 11.88 -8.75
N ALA A 71 -1.55 11.24 -9.75
CA ALA A 71 -2.75 11.75 -10.40
C ALA A 71 -3.94 11.86 -9.44
N ALA A 72 -4.09 10.88 -8.54
CA ALA A 72 -5.11 10.93 -7.49
C ALA A 72 -4.89 12.12 -6.54
N LYS A 73 -3.64 12.39 -6.14
CA LYS A 73 -3.28 13.54 -5.34
C LYS A 73 -3.54 14.86 -6.06
N GLU A 74 -3.33 14.93 -7.39
CA GLU A 74 -3.61 16.13 -8.19
C GLU A 74 -5.11 16.49 -8.20
N ILE A 75 -5.98 15.50 -8.44
CA ILE A 75 -7.43 15.71 -8.60
C ILE A 75 -8.20 15.77 -7.28
N SER A 76 -7.60 15.33 -6.17
CA SER A 76 -8.26 15.24 -4.88
C SER A 76 -8.12 16.52 -4.05
N LYS A 77 -9.18 16.89 -3.32
CA LYS A 77 -9.19 17.94 -2.31
C LYS A 77 -8.94 17.39 -0.89
N ILE A 78 -9.09 16.09 -0.72
CA ILE A 78 -8.87 15.34 0.52
C ILE A 78 -7.56 14.55 0.43
N PRO A 79 -6.95 14.15 1.55
CA PRO A 79 -5.76 13.30 1.55
C PRO A 79 -5.97 12.01 0.76
N VAL A 80 -5.00 11.65 -0.10
CA VAL A 80 -4.93 10.35 -0.77
C VAL A 80 -3.64 9.67 -0.33
N ILE A 81 -3.76 8.52 0.30
CA ILE A 81 -2.66 7.79 0.90
C ILE A 81 -2.41 6.50 0.10
N GLY A 82 -1.19 6.33 -0.40
CA GLY A 82 -0.73 5.07 -0.97
C GLY A 82 -0.20 4.15 0.11
N ILE A 83 -0.55 2.86 0.03
CA ILE A 83 -0.08 1.88 1.02
C ILE A 83 1.42 1.58 0.86
N GLU A 84 1.99 1.67 -0.36
CA GLU A 84 3.43 1.54 -0.59
C GLU A 84 4.17 2.77 -0.05
N GLU A 85 3.78 3.97 -0.45
CA GLU A 85 4.41 5.23 -0.02
C GLU A 85 4.44 5.34 1.51
N SER A 86 3.30 5.18 2.17
CA SER A 86 3.20 5.30 3.63
C SER A 86 4.02 4.25 4.37
N SER A 87 4.07 3.01 3.87
CA SER A 87 4.85 1.93 4.47
C SER A 87 6.35 2.13 4.35
N LEU A 88 6.84 2.61 3.21
CA LEU A 88 8.26 2.90 3.02
C LEU A 88 8.74 3.98 3.99
N HIS A 89 7.96 5.06 4.16
CA HIS A 89 8.28 6.13 5.10
C HIS A 89 8.23 5.65 6.55
N MET A 90 7.21 4.87 6.91
CA MET A 90 7.10 4.29 8.25
C MET A 90 8.28 3.36 8.55
N ALA A 91 8.68 2.51 7.60
CA ALA A 91 9.80 1.59 7.78
C ALA A 91 11.12 2.33 8.06
N ALA A 92 11.38 3.43 7.37
CA ALA A 92 12.57 4.26 7.58
C ALA A 92 12.61 4.93 8.96
N MET A 93 11.46 5.06 9.64
CA MET A 93 11.39 5.55 11.03
C MET A 93 11.65 4.44 12.06
N LEU A 94 11.49 3.17 11.67
CA LEU A 94 11.55 2.02 12.59
C LEU A 94 12.91 1.32 12.60
N GLY A 95 13.69 1.45 11.53
CA GLY A 95 15.00 0.80 11.42
C GLY A 95 15.85 1.38 10.32
N ALA A 96 17.14 1.06 10.34
CA ALA A 96 18.10 1.52 9.35
C ALA A 96 17.92 0.86 7.98
N LYS A 97 17.39 -0.38 7.97
CA LYS A 97 17.18 -1.16 6.74
C LYS A 97 15.86 -1.90 6.77
N PHE A 98 15.15 -1.86 5.64
CA PHE A 98 13.92 -2.64 5.44
C PHE A 98 14.02 -3.56 4.21
N THR A 99 13.23 -4.63 4.24
CA THR A 99 12.97 -5.48 3.06
C THR A 99 11.50 -5.42 2.69
N VAL A 100 11.21 -5.28 1.40
CA VAL A 100 9.87 -5.42 0.85
C VAL A 100 9.65 -6.87 0.43
N VAL A 101 8.58 -7.50 0.92
CA VAL A 101 8.18 -8.85 0.55
C VAL A 101 7.01 -8.76 -0.43
N THR A 102 7.27 -9.08 -1.70
CA THR A 102 6.27 -9.03 -2.79
C THR A 102 5.73 -10.42 -3.11
N PRO A 103 4.48 -10.59 -3.56
CA PRO A 103 3.97 -11.89 -3.98
C PRO A 103 4.75 -12.50 -5.13
N ARG A 104 4.95 -11.76 -6.21
CA ARG A 104 5.53 -12.22 -7.48
C ARG A 104 6.99 -11.79 -7.64
N ARG A 105 7.84 -12.74 -8.09
CA ARG A 105 9.26 -12.48 -8.40
C ARG A 105 9.44 -11.44 -9.50
N GLN A 106 8.56 -11.44 -10.49
CA GLN A 106 8.58 -10.49 -11.60
C GLN A 106 8.41 -9.02 -11.16
N ARG A 107 7.86 -8.80 -9.96
CA ARG A 107 7.67 -7.45 -9.39
C ARG A 107 8.89 -6.91 -8.63
N ILE A 108 9.92 -7.73 -8.41
CA ILE A 108 11.14 -7.29 -7.70
C ILE A 108 11.80 -6.07 -8.37
N PRO A 109 12.01 -6.02 -9.70
CA PRO A 109 12.62 -4.85 -10.33
C PRO A 109 11.80 -3.57 -10.13
N SER A 110 10.48 -3.62 -10.36
CA SER A 110 9.63 -2.44 -10.19
C SER A 110 9.58 -1.96 -8.74
N LYS A 111 9.60 -2.87 -7.75
CA LYS A 111 9.66 -2.46 -6.34
C LYS A 111 10.96 -1.74 -5.97
N LYS A 112 12.08 -2.20 -6.50
CA LYS A 112 13.37 -1.51 -6.33
C LYS A 112 13.33 -0.12 -6.98
N GLU A 113 12.75 -0.01 -8.16
CA GLU A 113 12.58 1.26 -8.87
C GLU A 113 11.70 2.24 -8.08
N HIS A 114 10.54 1.78 -7.53
CA HIS A 114 9.67 2.61 -6.70
C HIS A 114 10.39 3.14 -5.46
N VAL A 115 11.18 2.29 -4.78
CA VAL A 115 11.99 2.72 -3.64
C VAL A 115 13.04 3.77 -4.07
N HIS A 116 13.71 3.56 -5.20
CA HIS A 116 14.67 4.51 -5.75
C HIS A 116 14.02 5.85 -6.12
N MET A 117 12.90 5.84 -6.84
CA MET A 117 12.18 7.06 -7.22
C MET A 117 11.73 7.90 -6.02
N ARG A 118 11.54 7.28 -4.86
CA ARG A 118 11.23 7.97 -3.58
C ARG A 118 12.50 8.37 -2.81
N GLY A 119 13.70 8.16 -3.35
CA GLY A 119 14.97 8.49 -2.70
C GLY A 119 15.27 7.64 -1.46
N MET A 120 14.69 6.45 -1.37
CA MET A 120 14.77 5.59 -0.17
C MET A 120 15.66 4.36 -0.35
N GLU A 121 16.45 4.28 -1.41
CA GLU A 121 17.35 3.16 -1.69
C GLU A 121 18.36 2.89 -0.58
N HIS A 122 18.76 3.93 0.15
CA HIS A 122 19.66 3.79 1.30
C HIS A 122 19.08 3.00 2.45
N PHE A 123 17.75 2.94 2.55
CA PHE A 123 17.02 2.16 3.56
C PHE A 123 16.70 0.74 3.08
N LEU A 124 16.86 0.44 1.79
CA LEU A 124 16.52 -0.87 1.25
C LEU A 124 17.64 -1.90 1.52
N ALA A 125 17.34 -2.97 2.26
CA ALA A 125 18.19 -4.15 2.35
C ALA A 125 17.97 -5.05 1.13
N SER A 126 16.71 -5.42 0.85
CA SER A 126 16.38 -6.26 -0.29
C SER A 126 14.90 -6.14 -0.68
N VAL A 127 14.56 -6.69 -1.85
CA VAL A 127 13.19 -7.03 -2.22
C VAL A 127 13.15 -8.53 -2.49
N ARG A 128 12.26 -9.23 -1.80
CA ARG A 128 12.11 -10.69 -1.91
C ARG A 128 10.69 -11.09 -2.29
N SER A 129 10.53 -12.23 -2.96
CA SER A 129 9.22 -12.72 -3.37
C SER A 129 8.79 -13.95 -2.58
N LEU A 130 7.46 -14.07 -2.40
CA LEU A 130 6.84 -15.27 -1.88
C LEU A 130 6.74 -16.36 -2.94
N ASP A 131 6.84 -16.01 -4.22
CA ASP A 131 6.55 -16.85 -5.38
C ASP A 131 5.10 -17.39 -5.34
N LEU A 132 4.17 -16.55 -4.92
CA LEU A 132 2.72 -16.75 -4.90
C LEU A 132 2.03 -15.74 -5.82
N SER A 133 0.84 -16.06 -6.31
CA SER A 133 -0.03 -15.07 -6.94
C SER A 133 -0.67 -14.15 -5.88
N VAL A 134 -1.18 -13.00 -6.30
CA VAL A 134 -1.93 -12.10 -5.41
C VAL A 134 -3.18 -12.81 -4.85
N ALA A 135 -3.88 -13.60 -5.68
CA ALA A 135 -5.02 -14.37 -5.22
C ALA A 135 -4.63 -15.41 -4.14
N GLU A 136 -3.52 -16.12 -4.31
CA GLU A 136 -3.04 -17.11 -3.32
C GLU A 136 -2.72 -16.47 -1.98
N THR A 137 -2.26 -15.21 -1.93
CA THR A 137 -1.95 -14.54 -0.64
C THR A 137 -3.18 -14.31 0.23
N ASP A 138 -4.36 -14.23 -0.38
CA ASP A 138 -5.65 -14.05 0.31
C ASP A 138 -6.37 -15.39 0.56
N THR A 139 -6.28 -16.34 -0.39
CA THR A 139 -7.05 -17.59 -0.35
C THR A 139 -6.38 -18.73 0.45
N ASP A 140 -5.08 -18.65 0.69
CA ASP A 140 -4.33 -19.66 1.45
C ASP A 140 -3.46 -19.00 2.55
N PRO A 141 -4.09 -18.58 3.67
CA PRO A 141 -3.40 -17.88 4.76
C PRO A 141 -2.23 -18.64 5.35
N GLU A 142 -2.37 -19.95 5.57
CA GLU A 142 -1.34 -20.76 6.23
C GLU A 142 -0.09 -20.94 5.33
N LYS A 143 -0.29 -21.18 4.05
CA LYS A 143 0.79 -21.23 3.06
C LYS A 143 1.48 -19.88 2.97
N THR A 144 0.70 -18.80 2.92
CA THR A 144 1.20 -17.43 2.83
C THR A 144 2.03 -17.04 4.05
N LYS A 145 1.52 -17.25 5.26
CA LYS A 145 2.26 -16.99 6.51
C LYS A 145 3.57 -17.78 6.58
N LYS A 146 3.53 -19.08 6.22
CA LYS A 146 4.74 -19.91 6.17
C LYS A 146 5.77 -19.33 5.20
N ARG A 147 5.33 -18.94 3.99
CA ARG A 147 6.23 -18.34 3.00
C ARG A 147 6.79 -16.98 3.47
N ILE A 148 5.98 -16.14 4.12
CA ILE A 148 6.46 -14.89 4.71
C ILE A 148 7.55 -15.17 5.75
N LEU A 149 7.35 -16.13 6.65
CA LEU A 149 8.35 -16.49 7.66
C LEU A 149 9.67 -16.96 7.05
N ASP A 150 9.61 -17.80 6.02
CA ASP A 150 10.80 -18.31 5.35
C ASP A 150 11.57 -17.20 4.62
N VAL A 151 10.84 -16.31 3.95
CA VAL A 151 11.42 -15.16 3.22
C VAL A 151 11.96 -14.11 4.18
N ALA A 152 11.27 -13.85 5.29
CA ALA A 152 11.70 -12.88 6.28
C ALA A 152 12.99 -13.28 7.00
N LYS A 153 13.23 -14.59 7.24
CA LYS A 153 14.53 -15.08 7.73
C LYS A 153 15.67 -14.74 6.78
N GLN A 154 15.44 -14.93 5.47
CA GLN A 154 16.44 -14.56 4.46
C GLN A 154 16.63 -13.04 4.38
N ALA A 155 15.58 -12.25 4.61
CA ALA A 155 15.67 -10.79 4.65
C ALA A 155 16.53 -10.30 5.81
N VAL A 156 16.50 -10.98 6.96
CA VAL A 156 17.40 -10.71 8.08
C VAL A 156 18.88 -10.95 7.69
N GLU A 157 19.16 -12.01 6.94
CA GLU A 157 20.49 -12.28 6.40
C GLU A 157 20.97 -11.18 5.42
N ASP A 158 20.04 -10.50 4.73
CA ASP A 158 20.33 -9.33 3.90
C ASP A 158 20.57 -8.04 4.73
N GLY A 159 20.39 -8.12 6.05
CA GLY A 159 20.52 -6.99 6.97
C GLY A 159 19.23 -6.21 7.22
N ALA A 160 18.05 -6.76 6.94
CA ALA A 160 16.79 -6.09 7.25
C ALA A 160 16.50 -6.07 8.75
N GLU A 161 16.07 -4.92 9.24
CA GLU A 161 15.56 -4.70 10.60
C GLU A 161 14.02 -4.59 10.60
N VAL A 162 13.44 -4.28 9.43
CA VAL A 162 12.00 -4.13 9.22
C VAL A 162 11.57 -4.90 7.97
N ILE A 163 10.44 -5.60 8.07
CA ILE A 163 9.79 -6.25 6.92
C ILE A 163 8.55 -5.45 6.56
N ILE A 164 8.37 -5.18 5.28
CA ILE A 164 7.14 -4.60 4.73
C ILE A 164 6.41 -5.69 3.94
N LEU A 165 5.15 -5.95 4.30
CA LEU A 165 4.29 -6.88 3.57
C LEU A 165 3.80 -6.19 2.28
N GLY A 166 4.42 -6.48 1.15
CA GLY A 166 4.25 -5.77 -0.12
C GLY A 166 2.99 -6.17 -0.90
N CYS A 167 1.87 -6.40 -0.23
CA CYS A 167 0.57 -6.67 -0.84
C CYS A 167 -0.56 -6.47 0.18
N ALA A 168 -1.66 -5.85 -0.22
CA ALA A 168 -2.85 -5.71 0.62
C ALA A 168 -3.51 -7.07 0.98
N GLY A 169 -3.31 -8.11 0.16
CA GLY A 169 -3.74 -9.47 0.46
C GLY A 169 -3.02 -10.12 1.64
N MET A 170 -1.99 -9.47 2.20
CA MET A 170 -1.28 -9.89 3.40
C MET A 170 -1.71 -9.10 4.65
N ALA A 171 -2.82 -8.37 4.58
CA ALA A 171 -3.37 -7.64 5.73
C ALA A 171 -3.59 -8.58 6.92
N GLY A 172 -3.33 -8.10 8.14
CA GLY A 172 -3.53 -8.85 9.38
C GLY A 172 -2.42 -9.88 9.72
N TYR A 173 -1.46 -10.15 8.84
CA TYR A 173 -0.41 -11.16 9.14
C TYR A 173 0.75 -10.61 9.96
N ALA A 174 0.94 -9.30 9.99
CA ALA A 174 2.10 -8.67 10.63
C ALA A 174 2.27 -9.05 12.12
N PRO A 175 1.24 -9.05 12.99
CA PRO A 175 1.42 -9.37 14.42
C PRO A 175 1.94 -10.79 14.66
N GLU A 176 1.43 -11.78 13.93
CA GLU A 176 1.87 -13.18 14.08
C GLU A 176 3.32 -13.35 13.60
N ILE A 177 3.68 -12.76 12.46
CA ILE A 177 5.03 -12.83 11.90
C ILE A 177 6.03 -12.13 12.82
N GLU A 178 5.69 -10.93 13.31
CA GLU A 178 6.53 -10.17 14.25
C GLU A 178 6.79 -10.96 15.53
N SER A 179 5.76 -11.59 16.12
CA SER A 179 5.90 -12.38 17.33
C SER A 179 6.86 -13.57 17.18
N LYS A 180 6.85 -14.21 16.01
CA LYS A 180 7.69 -15.39 15.71
C LYS A 180 9.15 -15.02 15.40
N LEU A 181 9.38 -13.87 14.76
CA LEU A 181 10.71 -13.47 14.30
C LEU A 181 11.41 -12.46 15.21
N LYS A 182 10.67 -11.81 16.13
CA LYS A 182 11.13 -10.67 16.96
C LYS A 182 11.69 -9.53 16.10
N LEU A 183 11.14 -9.35 14.93
CA LEU A 183 11.51 -8.37 13.91
C LEU A 183 10.28 -7.49 13.63
N LYS A 184 10.47 -6.19 13.39
CA LYS A 184 9.36 -5.31 13.06
C LYS A 184 8.76 -5.66 11.70
N VAL A 185 7.41 -5.78 11.66
CA VAL A 185 6.67 -6.14 10.45
C VAL A 185 5.57 -5.10 10.20
N ILE A 186 5.57 -4.52 9.02
CA ILE A 186 4.60 -3.52 8.59
C ILE A 186 3.50 -4.16 7.77
N ASP A 187 2.26 -4.00 8.25
CA ASP A 187 1.06 -4.16 7.45
C ASP A 187 0.79 -2.83 6.72
N PRO A 188 0.84 -2.80 5.39
CA PRO A 188 0.74 -1.56 4.64
C PRO A 188 -0.65 -0.92 4.72
N THR A 189 -1.71 -1.71 4.83
CA THR A 189 -3.08 -1.19 4.93
C THR A 189 -3.34 -0.55 6.29
N ALA A 190 -2.82 -1.17 7.35
CA ALA A 190 -2.89 -0.64 8.71
C ALA A 190 -2.14 0.69 8.84
N VAL A 191 -0.92 0.76 8.30
CA VAL A 191 -0.12 2.00 8.32
C VAL A 191 -0.85 3.11 7.55
N ALA A 192 -1.34 2.82 6.34
CA ALA A 192 -2.05 3.81 5.53
C ALA A 192 -3.31 4.34 6.22
N LEU A 193 -4.06 3.47 6.92
CA LEU A 193 -5.21 3.90 7.72
C LEU A 193 -4.78 4.89 8.80
N LYS A 194 -3.73 4.59 9.57
CA LYS A 194 -3.27 5.48 10.66
C LYS A 194 -2.69 6.79 10.12
N VAL A 195 -2.03 6.76 8.97
CA VAL A 195 -1.59 7.98 8.29
C VAL A 195 -2.79 8.82 7.84
N ALA A 196 -3.82 8.19 7.25
CA ALA A 196 -5.05 8.87 6.84
C ALA A 196 -5.76 9.55 8.03
N GLU A 197 -5.97 8.79 9.12
CA GLU A 197 -6.55 9.30 10.36
C GLU A 197 -5.75 10.50 10.91
N THR A 198 -4.42 10.40 10.93
CA THR A 198 -3.53 11.47 11.39
C THR A 198 -3.62 12.71 10.50
N MET A 199 -3.60 12.55 9.18
CA MET A 199 -3.72 13.69 8.25
C MET A 199 -5.06 14.41 8.39
N VAL A 200 -6.14 13.67 8.55
CA VAL A 200 -7.49 14.23 8.77
C VAL A 200 -7.55 14.99 10.10
N GLU A 201 -7.04 14.39 11.18
CA GLU A 201 -7.03 15.01 12.51
C GLU A 201 -6.23 16.33 12.55
N LEU A 202 -5.09 16.36 11.85
CA LEU A 202 -4.24 17.55 11.77
C LEU A 202 -4.69 18.55 10.68
N GLY A 203 -5.76 18.27 9.92
CA GLY A 203 -6.23 19.11 8.83
C GLY A 203 -5.23 19.21 7.67
N LEU A 204 -4.39 18.17 7.47
CA LEU A 204 -3.38 18.15 6.42
C LEU A 204 -3.94 17.60 5.11
N THR A 205 -3.58 18.25 4.01
CA THR A 205 -3.86 17.78 2.65
C THR A 205 -2.61 17.90 1.78
N HIS A 206 -2.69 17.44 0.53
CA HIS A 206 -1.59 17.59 -0.41
C HIS A 206 -1.40 19.05 -0.84
N SER A 207 -0.15 19.52 -0.90
CA SER A 207 0.17 20.83 -1.41
C SER A 207 -0.31 20.98 -2.85
N LYS A 208 -1.06 22.04 -3.13
CA LYS A 208 -1.53 22.38 -4.49
C LYS A 208 -0.63 23.37 -5.21
N ILE A 209 0.58 23.58 -4.67
CA ILE A 209 1.63 24.40 -5.28
C ILE A 209 2.71 23.46 -5.79
N GLY A 210 2.85 23.33 -7.10
CA GLY A 210 3.84 22.43 -7.71
C GLY A 210 3.28 21.07 -8.14
N LEU A 211 3.90 19.97 -7.71
CA LEU A 211 3.66 18.61 -8.23
C LEU A 211 2.18 18.18 -8.21
N PHE A 212 1.46 18.46 -7.13
CA PHE A 212 0.06 18.06 -7.00
C PHE A 212 -0.93 19.20 -7.27
N SER A 213 -0.52 20.20 -8.06
CA SER A 213 -1.45 21.24 -8.56
C SER A 213 -2.54 20.59 -9.41
N ALA A 214 -3.75 21.19 -9.36
CA ALA A 214 -4.84 20.67 -10.18
C ALA A 214 -4.47 20.65 -11.66
N PRO A 215 -4.76 19.58 -12.39
CA PRO A 215 -4.49 19.52 -13.82
C PRO A 215 -5.31 20.60 -14.55
N PRO A 216 -4.77 21.16 -15.66
CA PRO A 216 -5.53 22.14 -16.45
C PRO A 216 -6.77 21.48 -17.04
N GLU A 217 -7.87 22.27 -17.15
CA GLU A 217 -9.09 21.80 -17.79
C GLU A 217 -8.81 21.28 -19.21
N LYS A 218 -9.14 20.02 -19.45
CA LYS A 218 -8.98 19.35 -20.75
C LYS A 218 -10.25 18.60 -21.08
N ARG A 219 -10.57 18.53 -22.37
CA ARG A 219 -11.58 17.62 -22.90
C ARG A 219 -10.90 16.31 -23.27
N PHE A 220 -11.33 15.23 -22.65
CA PHE A 220 -10.96 13.88 -23.08
C PHE A 220 -11.94 13.45 -24.20
N LYS A 221 -11.38 12.91 -25.29
CA LYS A 221 -12.16 12.39 -26.43
C LYS A 221 -12.44 10.90 -26.23
#